data_d93df1bfe3985bc3866a8abde9a2c212
#
_entry.id   d93df1bfe3985bc3866a8abde9a2c212
#
_cell.length_a   1.000
_cell.length_b   1.000
_cell.length_c   1.000
_cell.angle_alpha   90.00
_cell.angle_beta   90.00
_cell.angle_gamma   90.00
#
_symmetry.space_group_name_H-M   'P 1'
#
loop_
_entity.id
_entity.type
_entity.pdbx_description
1 polymer ?
#
loop_
_entity_poly.entity_id
_entity_poly.type
_entity_poly.pdbx_seq_one_letter_code
_entity_poly.pdbx_strand_id
1 'polypeptide(L)'
;MRLIEKIDQERYSILLSFALGLDNPLTNVENLERAKVLFDQVTPLETFVLVDEVVKTVGDIDSAKLIIQRLLNAFSASLNRNKRPFRRDLPFIEELLRANTEVASVLDNLKPTITKINGAGSINSQSRQELLQAVKQLTKLIKYYEYKENILFPEVEKAIEDSRCLTILWAIHDDVRRALRLLEGILDEENYPLSSFNRLIGKLFFDLNTVIFREEQILIP
;
A
#
# COMPACT_ATOMS: atom_id res chain seq x y z
N MET A 1 -7.01 -1.66 23.55
CA MET A 1 -7.60 -3.03 23.44
C MET A 1 -6.69 -3.87 22.56
N ARG A 2 -6.30 -5.06 23.04
CA ARG A 2 -5.43 -5.97 22.27
C ARG A 2 -6.24 -6.76 21.26
N LEU A 3 -6.01 -6.52 19.97
CA LEU A 3 -6.72 -7.23 18.90
C LEU A 3 -6.32 -8.71 18.79
N ILE A 4 -5.11 -9.07 19.20
CA ILE A 4 -4.61 -10.45 19.19
C ILE A 4 -5.48 -11.42 20.02
N GLU A 5 -6.16 -10.92 21.05
CA GLU A 5 -7.07 -11.73 21.89
C GLU A 5 -8.37 -12.09 21.19
N LYS A 6 -8.66 -11.47 20.04
CA LYS A 6 -9.90 -11.66 19.25
C LYS A 6 -9.76 -12.62 18.08
N ILE A 7 -8.53 -13.11 17.83
CA ILE A 7 -8.23 -14.00 16.71
C ILE A 7 -7.88 -15.40 17.21
N ASP A 8 -8.08 -16.40 16.34
CA ASP A 8 -7.72 -17.78 16.61
C ASP A 8 -6.21 -17.91 16.74
N GLN A 9 -5.72 -18.32 17.91
CA GLN A 9 -4.29 -18.35 18.25
C GLN A 9 -3.51 -19.42 17.48
N GLU A 10 -4.14 -20.55 17.16
CA GLU A 10 -3.50 -21.61 16.37
C GLU A 10 -3.29 -21.14 14.93
N ARG A 11 -4.33 -20.60 14.30
CA ARG A 11 -4.25 -19.99 12.96
C ARG A 11 -3.21 -18.87 12.92
N TYR A 12 -3.27 -17.99 13.92
CA TYR A 12 -2.33 -16.87 14.02
C TYR A 12 -0.88 -17.35 14.06
N SER A 13 -0.57 -18.36 14.87
CA SER A 13 0.79 -18.91 14.97
C SER A 13 1.30 -19.46 13.64
N ILE A 14 0.43 -20.16 12.89
CA ILE A 14 0.76 -20.69 11.55
C ILE A 14 1.02 -19.55 10.55
N LEU A 15 0.12 -18.56 10.49
CA LEU A 15 0.24 -17.44 9.59
C LEU A 15 1.42 -16.53 9.93
N LEU A 16 1.75 -16.34 11.21
CA LEU A 16 2.90 -15.57 11.66
C LEU A 16 4.22 -16.26 11.28
N SER A 17 4.32 -17.57 11.48
CA SER A 17 5.50 -18.33 11.08
C SER A 17 5.75 -18.24 9.57
N PHE A 18 4.68 -18.30 8.77
CA PHE A 18 4.75 -18.06 7.33
C PHE A 18 5.20 -16.63 7.02
N ALA A 19 4.58 -15.62 7.66
CA ALA A 19 4.87 -14.21 7.41
C ALA A 19 6.34 -13.87 7.69
N LEU A 20 6.87 -14.27 8.85
CA LEU A 20 8.26 -14.04 9.22
C LEU A 20 9.25 -14.80 8.32
N GLY A 21 8.87 -15.98 7.81
CA GLY A 21 9.66 -16.73 6.84
C GLY A 21 9.71 -16.12 5.44
N LEU A 22 8.90 -15.11 5.13
CA LEU A 22 8.92 -14.42 3.83
C LEU A 22 10.18 -13.58 3.60
N ASP A 23 10.98 -13.33 4.62
CA ASP A 23 12.32 -12.76 4.47
C ASP A 23 13.22 -13.68 3.62
N ASN A 24 13.17 -14.99 3.87
CA ASN A 24 13.88 -16.01 3.07
C ASN A 24 12.89 -17.04 2.50
N PRO A 25 12.30 -16.80 1.32
CA PRO A 25 11.31 -17.72 0.74
C PRO A 25 11.83 -19.14 0.47
N LEU A 26 13.14 -19.31 0.26
CA LEU A 26 13.71 -20.62 -0.03
C LEU A 26 13.66 -21.58 1.16
N THR A 27 13.70 -21.05 2.39
CA THR A 27 13.62 -21.83 3.63
C THR A 27 12.21 -21.90 4.21
N ASN A 28 11.23 -21.21 3.58
CA ASN A 28 9.87 -21.06 4.11
C ASN A 28 8.88 -22.08 3.55
N VAL A 29 9.34 -23.15 2.89
CA VAL A 29 8.47 -24.09 2.18
C VAL A 29 7.49 -24.79 3.13
N GLU A 30 7.95 -25.29 4.27
CA GLU A 30 7.10 -25.96 5.25
C GLU A 30 6.03 -25.02 5.83
N ASN A 31 6.39 -23.80 6.20
CA ASN A 31 5.44 -22.80 6.68
C ASN A 31 4.43 -22.41 5.61
N LEU A 32 4.85 -22.31 4.35
CA LEU A 32 3.96 -22.04 3.23
C LEU A 32 2.92 -23.18 3.07
N GLU A 33 3.35 -24.46 3.09
CA GLU A 33 2.44 -25.60 2.95
C GLU A 33 1.40 -25.65 4.08
N ARG A 34 1.78 -25.31 5.30
CA ARG A 34 0.88 -25.22 6.46
C ARG A 34 -0.06 -24.01 6.37
N ALA A 35 0.43 -22.86 5.92
CA ALA A 35 -0.33 -21.62 5.88
C ALA A 35 -1.28 -21.53 4.67
N LYS A 36 -0.93 -22.09 3.52
CA LYS A 36 -1.70 -21.93 2.27
C LYS A 36 -3.15 -22.40 2.36
N VAL A 37 -3.43 -23.40 3.19
CA VAL A 37 -4.80 -23.90 3.41
C VAL A 37 -5.68 -22.88 4.16
N LEU A 38 -5.06 -21.90 4.80
CA LEU A 38 -5.72 -20.84 5.55
C LEU A 38 -5.91 -19.55 4.72
N PHE A 39 -5.16 -19.39 3.60
CA PHE A 39 -5.13 -18.11 2.84
C PHE A 39 -6.52 -17.65 2.41
N ASP A 40 -7.37 -18.56 2.00
CA ASP A 40 -8.72 -18.24 1.52
C ASP A 40 -9.69 -17.74 2.62
N GLN A 41 -9.30 -17.84 3.87
CA GLN A 41 -10.11 -17.51 5.04
C GLN A 41 -9.52 -16.39 5.88
N VAL A 42 -8.39 -15.81 5.47
CA VAL A 42 -7.73 -14.72 6.21
C VAL A 42 -8.63 -13.49 6.24
N THR A 43 -8.77 -12.91 7.43
CA THR A 43 -9.61 -11.73 7.66
C THR A 43 -8.78 -10.45 7.72
N PRO A 44 -9.39 -9.26 7.51
CA PRO A 44 -8.73 -7.97 7.72
C PRO A 44 -8.11 -7.84 9.13
N LEU A 45 -8.82 -8.32 10.16
CA LEU A 45 -8.34 -8.26 11.54
C LEU A 45 -7.09 -9.11 11.77
N GLU A 46 -7.08 -10.36 11.28
CA GLU A 46 -5.89 -11.23 11.35
C GLU A 46 -4.72 -10.59 10.60
N THR A 47 -4.99 -10.00 9.43
CA THR A 47 -3.97 -9.31 8.63
C THR A 47 -3.39 -8.10 9.37
N PHE A 48 -4.22 -7.29 10.01
CA PHE A 48 -3.77 -6.14 10.81
C PHE A 48 -2.80 -6.59 11.91
N VAL A 49 -3.18 -7.59 12.69
CA VAL A 49 -2.37 -8.11 13.80
C VAL A 49 -1.06 -8.74 13.29
N LEU A 50 -1.10 -9.49 12.18
CA LEU A 50 0.10 -10.06 11.56
C LEU A 50 1.07 -8.98 11.07
N VAL A 51 0.56 -7.93 10.41
CA VAL A 51 1.38 -6.81 9.94
C VAL A 51 2.03 -6.09 11.12
N ASP A 52 1.30 -5.86 12.20
CA ASP A 52 1.85 -5.25 13.42
C ASP A 52 3.01 -6.05 14.00
N GLU A 53 2.85 -7.36 14.14
CA GLU A 53 3.89 -8.24 14.69
C GLU A 53 5.11 -8.37 13.76
N VAL A 54 4.90 -8.36 12.43
CA VAL A 54 6.01 -8.30 11.45
C VAL A 54 6.82 -7.02 11.64
N VAL A 55 6.18 -5.87 11.76
CA VAL A 55 6.88 -4.59 11.99
C VAL A 55 7.68 -4.63 13.28
N LYS A 56 7.09 -5.14 14.35
CA LYS A 56 7.74 -5.26 15.66
C LYS A 56 8.95 -6.19 15.64
N THR A 57 8.82 -7.34 14.97
CA THR A 57 9.84 -8.40 14.99
C THR A 57 11.01 -8.04 14.05
N VAL A 58 10.73 -7.51 12.88
CA VAL A 58 11.74 -7.19 11.86
C VAL A 58 12.55 -5.95 12.24
N GLY A 59 11.90 -4.92 12.79
CA GLY A 59 12.53 -3.68 13.26
C GLY A 59 13.01 -2.72 12.15
N ASP A 60 13.47 -3.23 11.02
CA ASP A 60 13.82 -2.43 9.83
C ASP A 60 12.59 -2.20 8.94
N ILE A 61 12.27 -0.94 8.67
CA ILE A 61 11.05 -0.54 7.95
C ILE A 61 11.07 -1.01 6.50
N ASP A 62 12.19 -0.96 5.81
CA ASP A 62 12.24 -1.34 4.38
C ASP A 62 12.13 -2.86 4.22
N SER A 63 12.77 -3.63 5.07
CA SER A 63 12.59 -5.09 5.13
C SER A 63 11.15 -5.46 5.51
N ALA A 64 10.55 -4.79 6.49
CA ALA A 64 9.16 -5.00 6.88
C ALA A 64 8.19 -4.69 5.73
N LYS A 65 8.38 -3.60 4.97
CA LYS A 65 7.58 -3.28 3.77
C LYS A 65 7.59 -4.44 2.76
N LEU A 66 8.76 -5.03 2.51
CA LEU A 66 8.91 -6.13 1.55
C LEU A 66 8.19 -7.39 2.01
N ILE A 67 8.37 -7.78 3.26
CA ILE A 67 7.71 -8.93 3.87
C ILE A 67 6.19 -8.74 3.85
N ILE A 68 5.71 -7.59 4.30
CA ILE A 68 4.28 -7.26 4.33
C ILE A 68 3.69 -7.25 2.93
N GLN A 69 4.41 -6.75 1.92
CA GLN A 69 3.94 -6.79 0.54
C GLN A 69 3.74 -8.24 0.05
N ARG A 70 4.68 -9.13 0.32
CA ARG A 70 4.56 -10.56 -0.04
C ARG A 70 3.38 -11.21 0.70
N LEU A 71 3.22 -10.89 1.97
CA LEU A 71 2.10 -11.37 2.80
C LEU A 71 0.75 -10.93 2.23
N LEU A 72 0.60 -9.63 1.92
CA LEU A 72 -0.64 -9.09 1.36
C LEU A 72 -0.96 -9.64 -0.02
N ASN A 73 0.06 -9.92 -0.83
CA ASN A 73 -0.14 -10.58 -2.12
C ASN A 73 -0.71 -12.00 -1.92
N ALA A 74 -0.20 -12.76 -0.94
CA ALA A 74 -0.73 -14.08 -0.61
C ALA A 74 -2.19 -14.03 -0.12
N PHE A 75 -2.57 -13.01 0.63
CA PHE A 75 -3.90 -12.86 1.21
C PHE A 75 -4.89 -12.08 0.33
N SER A 76 -4.45 -11.52 -0.80
CA SER A 76 -5.24 -10.57 -1.61
C SER A 76 -6.59 -11.14 -2.04
N ALA A 77 -6.66 -12.41 -2.41
CA ALA A 77 -7.91 -13.06 -2.83
C ALA A 77 -8.91 -13.15 -1.68
N SER A 78 -8.46 -13.50 -0.47
CA SER A 78 -9.30 -13.58 0.72
C SER A 78 -9.78 -12.20 1.16
N LEU A 79 -8.88 -11.24 1.24
CA LEU A 79 -9.21 -9.87 1.64
C LEU A 79 -10.23 -9.22 0.70
N ASN A 80 -10.12 -9.46 -0.60
CA ASN A 80 -11.10 -8.97 -1.57
C ASN A 80 -12.47 -9.64 -1.43
N ARG A 81 -12.52 -10.94 -1.11
CA ARG A 81 -13.79 -11.67 -0.89
C ARG A 81 -14.45 -11.30 0.44
N ASN A 82 -13.64 -11.13 1.47
CA ASN A 82 -14.10 -10.89 2.85
C ASN A 82 -14.17 -9.38 3.19
N LYS A 83 -14.23 -8.54 2.16
CA LYS A 83 -14.33 -7.09 2.32
C LYS A 83 -15.56 -6.75 3.18
N ARG A 84 -15.32 -6.12 4.32
CA ARG A 84 -16.40 -5.57 5.14
C ARG A 84 -16.97 -4.32 4.48
N PRO A 85 -18.28 -4.07 4.63
CA PRO A 85 -18.85 -2.81 4.16
C PRO A 85 -18.26 -1.65 4.96
N PHE A 86 -17.89 -0.59 4.26
CA PHE A 86 -17.41 0.63 4.90
C PHE A 86 -18.52 1.31 5.71
N ARG A 87 -18.13 1.95 6.81
CA ARG A 87 -18.97 2.86 7.58
C ARG A 87 -19.21 4.18 6.81
N ARG A 88 -20.06 4.11 5.78
CA ARG A 88 -20.43 5.27 4.95
C ARG A 88 -21.26 6.32 5.70
N ASP A 89 -21.74 6.00 6.88
CA ASP A 89 -22.39 6.93 7.82
C ASP A 89 -21.38 7.93 8.45
N LEU A 90 -20.10 7.75 8.23
CA LEU A 90 -19.04 8.66 8.66
C LEU A 90 -18.53 9.50 7.48
N PRO A 91 -18.93 10.79 7.36
CA PRO A 91 -18.56 11.63 6.21
C PRO A 91 -17.04 11.71 5.98
N PHE A 92 -16.24 11.67 7.05
CA PHE A 92 -14.79 11.66 6.95
C PHE A 92 -14.26 10.41 6.23
N ILE A 93 -14.78 9.24 6.54
CA ILE A 93 -14.39 7.98 5.86
C ILE A 93 -14.83 7.99 4.40
N GLU A 94 -16.04 8.47 4.11
CA GLU A 94 -16.52 8.59 2.74
C GLU A 94 -15.61 9.50 1.89
N GLU A 95 -15.16 10.62 2.46
CA GLU A 95 -14.25 11.55 1.79
C GLU A 95 -12.87 10.93 1.53
N LEU A 96 -12.32 10.15 2.47
CA LEU A 96 -11.06 9.42 2.27
C LEU A 96 -11.19 8.37 1.15
N LEU A 97 -12.29 7.63 1.11
CA LEU A 97 -12.56 6.63 0.06
C LEU A 97 -12.75 7.30 -1.31
N ARG A 98 -13.38 8.47 -1.36
CA ARG A 98 -13.51 9.26 -2.58
C ARG A 98 -12.13 9.70 -3.09
N ALA A 99 -11.26 10.19 -2.21
CA ALA A 99 -9.89 10.56 -2.57
C ALA A 99 -9.09 9.37 -3.13
N ASN A 100 -9.22 8.18 -2.53
CA ASN A 100 -8.61 6.95 -3.04
C ASN A 100 -9.12 6.60 -4.46
N THR A 101 -10.43 6.72 -4.70
CA THR A 101 -11.04 6.49 -6.01
C THR A 101 -10.50 7.47 -7.05
N GLU A 102 -10.34 8.74 -6.70
CA GLU A 102 -9.76 9.76 -7.59
C GLU A 102 -8.28 9.46 -7.91
N VAL A 103 -7.49 9.05 -6.91
CA VAL A 103 -6.10 8.61 -7.14
C VAL A 103 -6.04 7.43 -8.11
N ALA A 104 -6.86 6.40 -7.91
CA ALA A 104 -6.92 5.24 -8.80
C ALA A 104 -7.29 5.65 -10.23
N SER A 105 -8.25 6.57 -10.39
CA SER A 105 -8.65 7.12 -11.70
C SER A 105 -7.50 7.83 -12.40
N VAL A 106 -6.72 8.64 -11.69
CA VAL A 106 -5.53 9.32 -12.27
C VAL A 106 -4.51 8.29 -12.75
N LEU A 107 -4.25 7.25 -11.96
CA LEU A 107 -3.33 6.18 -12.34
C LEU A 107 -3.81 5.44 -13.61
N ASP A 108 -5.10 5.10 -13.67
CA ASP A 108 -5.67 4.41 -14.83
C ASP A 108 -5.58 5.27 -16.09
N ASN A 109 -5.84 6.56 -15.99
CA ASN A 109 -5.73 7.51 -17.10
C ASN A 109 -4.28 7.70 -17.59
N LEU A 110 -3.28 7.46 -16.74
CA LEU A 110 -1.87 7.54 -17.13
C LEU A 110 -1.35 6.32 -17.87
N LYS A 111 -1.97 5.15 -17.73
CA LYS A 111 -1.49 3.89 -18.34
C LYS A 111 -1.27 4.01 -19.86
N PRO A 112 -2.20 4.59 -20.66
CA PRO A 112 -2.00 4.78 -22.10
C PRO A 112 -0.79 5.67 -22.42
N THR A 113 -0.58 6.75 -21.66
CA THR A 113 0.56 7.67 -21.85
C THR A 113 1.88 6.97 -21.59
N ILE A 114 1.97 6.18 -20.51
CA ILE A 114 3.17 5.38 -20.20
C ILE A 114 3.43 4.35 -21.29
N THR A 115 2.39 3.70 -21.82
CA THR A 115 2.51 2.76 -22.93
C THR A 115 3.06 3.43 -24.19
N LYS A 116 2.58 4.64 -24.54
CA LYS A 116 3.10 5.44 -25.66
C LYS A 116 4.56 5.81 -25.48
N ILE A 117 4.95 6.27 -24.28
CA ILE A 117 6.34 6.62 -23.94
C ILE A 117 7.27 5.42 -24.15
N ASN A 118 6.87 4.26 -23.63
CA ASN A 118 7.66 3.03 -23.76
C ASN A 118 7.77 2.54 -25.21
N GLY A 119 6.70 2.66 -25.99
CA GLY A 119 6.72 2.32 -27.41
C GLY A 119 7.57 3.27 -28.27
N ALA A 120 7.61 4.55 -27.90
CA ALA A 120 8.42 5.56 -28.60
C ALA A 120 9.88 5.60 -28.14
N GLY A 121 10.20 5.02 -26.99
CA GLY A 121 11.53 5.09 -26.38
C GLY A 121 11.92 6.48 -25.83
N SER A 122 10.98 7.44 -25.78
CA SER A 122 11.22 8.81 -25.34
C SER A 122 9.94 9.51 -24.85
N ILE A 123 10.12 10.55 -24.05
CA ILE A 123 9.02 11.39 -23.54
C ILE A 123 8.89 12.60 -24.46
N ASN A 124 7.86 12.63 -25.31
CA ASN A 124 7.56 13.79 -26.15
C ASN A 124 6.81 14.89 -25.38
N SER A 125 6.67 16.07 -25.99
CA SER A 125 6.05 17.24 -25.35
C SER A 125 4.61 16.99 -24.88
N GLN A 126 3.80 16.25 -25.64
CA GLN A 126 2.43 15.93 -25.27
C GLN A 126 2.40 15.00 -24.05
N SER A 127 3.15 13.89 -24.09
CA SER A 127 3.25 12.96 -22.96
C SER A 127 3.78 13.63 -21.70
N ARG A 128 4.73 14.56 -21.84
CA ARG A 128 5.25 15.39 -20.75
C ARG A 128 4.15 16.24 -20.10
N GLN A 129 3.31 16.89 -20.90
CA GLN A 129 2.18 17.69 -20.38
C GLN A 129 1.16 16.82 -19.65
N GLU A 130 0.81 15.67 -20.22
CA GLU A 130 -0.12 14.71 -19.58
C GLU A 130 0.43 14.23 -18.23
N LEU A 131 1.72 13.89 -18.15
CA LEU A 131 2.39 13.50 -16.91
C LEU A 131 2.41 14.63 -15.89
N LEU A 132 2.78 15.86 -16.28
CA LEU A 132 2.80 17.02 -15.38
C LEU A 132 1.41 17.34 -14.83
N GLN A 133 0.37 17.22 -15.63
CA GLN A 133 -1.00 17.40 -15.18
C GLN A 133 -1.38 16.35 -14.14
N ALA A 134 -1.05 15.09 -14.38
CA ALA A 134 -1.33 13.99 -13.45
C ALA A 134 -0.52 14.13 -12.14
N VAL A 135 0.76 14.50 -12.20
CA VAL A 135 1.58 14.77 -11.02
C VAL A 135 0.95 15.89 -10.17
N LYS A 136 0.54 16.99 -10.78
CA LYS A 136 -0.15 18.09 -10.08
C LYS A 136 -1.47 17.65 -9.44
N GLN A 137 -2.24 16.80 -10.13
CA GLN A 137 -3.47 16.25 -9.59
C GLN A 137 -3.22 15.31 -8.42
N LEU A 138 -2.28 14.37 -8.54
CA LEU A 138 -1.86 13.48 -7.46
C LEU A 138 -1.33 14.27 -6.26
N THR A 139 -0.51 15.30 -6.47
CA THR A 139 0.01 16.15 -5.40
C THR A 139 -1.10 16.85 -4.61
N LYS A 140 -2.21 17.21 -5.26
CA LYS A 140 -3.39 17.74 -4.56
C LYS A 140 -4.11 16.65 -3.76
N LEU A 141 -4.27 15.47 -4.34
CA LEU A 141 -4.98 14.35 -3.72
C LEU A 141 -4.22 13.78 -2.51
N ILE A 142 -2.89 13.70 -2.57
CA ILE A 142 -2.11 13.20 -1.43
C ILE A 142 -2.12 14.13 -0.20
N LYS A 143 -2.68 15.34 -0.28
CA LYS A 143 -2.96 16.17 0.90
C LYS A 143 -3.91 15.47 1.89
N TYR A 144 -4.74 14.55 1.41
CA TYR A 144 -5.53 13.69 2.28
C TYR A 144 -4.68 12.79 3.18
N TYR A 145 -3.41 12.54 2.85
CA TYR A 145 -2.48 11.86 3.74
C TYR A 145 -2.30 12.62 5.05
N GLU A 146 -2.29 13.97 5.02
CA GLU A 146 -2.22 14.79 6.23
C GLU A 146 -3.43 14.56 7.14
N TYR A 147 -4.63 14.39 6.57
CA TYR A 147 -5.82 14.06 7.35
C TYR A 147 -5.76 12.64 7.93
N LYS A 148 -5.24 11.69 7.17
CA LYS A 148 -5.03 10.32 7.65
C LYS A 148 -4.01 10.31 8.79
N GLU A 149 -2.89 10.96 8.61
CA GLU A 149 -1.78 11.04 9.55
C GLU A 149 -2.12 11.80 10.83
N ASN A 150 -2.87 12.90 10.73
CA ASN A 150 -3.14 13.78 11.87
C ASN A 150 -4.49 13.51 12.57
N ILE A 151 -5.41 12.78 11.92
CA ILE A 151 -6.74 12.51 12.48
C ILE A 151 -6.98 11.00 12.59
N LEU A 152 -6.90 10.24 11.47
CA LEU A 152 -7.27 8.83 11.46
C LEU A 152 -6.28 7.98 12.29
N PHE A 153 -4.97 8.11 12.04
CA PHE A 153 -3.97 7.29 12.71
C PHE A 153 -3.95 7.49 14.23
N PRO A 154 -3.98 8.72 14.75
CA PRO A 154 -4.10 8.94 16.19
C PRO A 154 -5.36 8.34 16.83
N GLU A 155 -6.50 8.32 16.13
CA GLU A 155 -7.70 7.67 16.63
C GLU A 155 -7.57 6.13 16.63
N VAL A 156 -6.92 5.56 15.62
CA VAL A 156 -6.58 4.12 15.61
C VAL A 156 -5.63 3.78 16.75
N GLU A 157 -4.57 4.57 16.97
CA GLU A 157 -3.60 4.38 18.06
C GLU A 157 -4.24 4.45 19.45
N LYS A 158 -5.22 5.34 19.65
CA LYS A 158 -5.99 5.40 20.90
C LYS A 158 -6.89 4.17 21.10
N ALA A 159 -7.46 3.64 19.99
CA ALA A 159 -8.39 2.53 20.05
C ALA A 159 -7.70 1.17 20.15
N ILE A 160 -6.51 1.04 19.58
CA ILE A 160 -5.75 -0.21 19.43
C ILE A 160 -4.39 -0.04 20.10
N GLU A 161 -4.09 -0.91 21.04
CA GLU A 161 -2.86 -0.86 21.85
C GLU A 161 -1.59 -1.12 21.02
N ASP A 162 -1.67 -2.03 20.05
CA ASP A 162 -0.62 -2.38 19.12
C ASP A 162 -1.01 -1.91 17.71
N SER A 163 -0.39 -0.83 17.23
CA SER A 163 -0.70 -0.16 15.97
C SER A 163 0.54 0.25 15.17
N ARG A 164 1.67 -0.50 15.38
CA ARG A 164 2.95 -0.27 14.67
C ARG A 164 2.82 -0.42 13.15
N CYS A 165 1.80 -1.18 12.68
CA CYS A 165 1.48 -1.29 11.26
C CYS A 165 1.22 0.07 10.60
N LEU A 166 0.81 1.11 11.36
CA LEU A 166 0.65 2.47 10.85
C LEU A 166 1.98 3.11 10.43
N THR A 167 3.11 2.72 11.06
CA THR A 167 4.44 3.22 10.66
C THR A 167 4.77 2.85 9.22
N ILE A 168 4.27 1.73 8.73
CA ILE A 168 4.42 1.31 7.33
C ILE A 168 3.64 2.23 6.39
N LEU A 169 2.41 2.63 6.76
CA LEU A 169 1.63 3.58 5.97
C LEU A 169 2.30 4.96 5.92
N TRP A 170 2.79 5.45 7.07
CA TRP A 170 3.60 6.67 7.15
C TRP A 170 4.79 6.62 6.17
N ALA A 171 5.56 5.54 6.24
CA ALA A 171 6.73 5.38 5.39
C ALA A 171 6.39 5.31 3.89
N ILE A 172 5.26 4.71 3.51
CA ILE A 172 4.82 4.67 2.11
C ILE A 172 4.28 6.05 1.67
N HIS A 173 3.57 6.77 2.53
CA HIS A 173 3.15 8.15 2.25
C HIS A 173 4.36 9.05 1.94
N ASP A 174 5.45 8.92 2.70
CA ASP A 174 6.69 9.67 2.45
C ASP A 174 7.36 9.24 1.14
N ASP A 175 7.35 7.94 0.83
CA ASP A 175 7.85 7.43 -0.45
C ASP A 175 7.05 8.01 -1.62
N VAL A 176 5.71 8.07 -1.53
CA VAL A 176 4.85 8.70 -2.55
C VAL A 176 5.15 10.18 -2.71
N ARG A 177 5.25 10.94 -1.60
CA ARG A 177 5.61 12.37 -1.64
C ARG A 177 6.97 12.58 -2.31
N ARG A 178 7.95 11.73 -2.00
CA ARG A 178 9.28 11.78 -2.60
C ARG A 178 9.24 11.44 -4.09
N ALA A 179 8.52 10.40 -4.47
CA ALA A 179 8.40 9.97 -5.87
C ALA A 179 7.75 11.05 -6.75
N LEU A 180 6.71 11.73 -6.26
CA LEU A 180 6.06 12.83 -6.99
C LEU A 180 7.01 14.01 -7.20
N ARG A 181 7.77 14.43 -6.17
CA ARG A 181 8.77 15.50 -6.31
C ARG A 181 9.87 15.13 -7.31
N LEU A 182 10.37 13.90 -7.25
CA LEU A 182 11.39 13.44 -8.20
C LEU A 182 10.84 13.37 -9.63
N LEU A 183 9.60 12.92 -9.80
CA LEU A 183 8.96 12.85 -11.11
C LEU A 183 8.74 14.24 -11.71
N GLU A 184 8.32 15.22 -10.89
CA GLU A 184 8.22 16.62 -11.31
C GLU A 184 9.57 17.16 -11.80
N GLY A 185 10.67 16.95 -11.03
CA GLY A 185 12.01 17.36 -11.43
C GLY A 185 12.48 16.71 -12.73
N ILE A 186 12.24 15.41 -12.91
CA ILE A 186 12.57 14.69 -14.15
C ILE A 186 11.82 15.27 -15.36
N LEU A 187 10.59 15.65 -15.18
CA LEU A 187 9.77 16.21 -16.25
C LEU A 187 10.20 17.64 -16.67
N ASP A 188 11.01 18.32 -15.85
CA ASP A 188 11.63 19.59 -16.19
C ASP A 188 12.94 19.41 -17.02
N GLU A 189 13.53 18.21 -17.01
CA GLU A 189 14.74 17.89 -17.77
C GLU A 189 14.41 17.44 -19.20
N GLU A 190 15.19 17.90 -20.20
CA GLU A 190 14.97 17.51 -21.60
C GLU A 190 15.42 16.07 -21.90
N ASN A 191 16.48 15.60 -21.25
CA ASN A 191 17.10 14.30 -21.52
C ASN A 191 17.23 13.48 -20.24
N TYR A 192 16.16 12.80 -19.84
CA TYR A 192 16.20 11.89 -18.70
C TYR A 192 16.18 10.42 -19.17
N PRO A 193 17.01 9.52 -18.57
CA PRO A 193 17.04 8.12 -18.97
C PRO A 193 15.69 7.44 -18.78
N LEU A 194 15.12 6.86 -19.86
CA LEU A 194 13.82 6.20 -19.84
C LEU A 194 13.73 5.06 -18.81
N SER A 195 14.84 4.34 -18.59
CA SER A 195 14.90 3.28 -17.57
C SER A 195 14.69 3.81 -16.16
N SER A 196 15.24 4.98 -15.84
CA SER A 196 15.09 5.64 -14.56
C SER A 196 13.69 6.21 -14.37
N PHE A 197 13.10 6.80 -15.43
CA PHE A 197 11.70 7.19 -15.46
C PHE A 197 10.78 6.00 -15.19
N ASN A 198 10.96 4.88 -15.91
CA ASN A 198 10.14 3.68 -15.75
C ASN A 198 10.21 3.10 -14.34
N ARG A 199 11.41 3.09 -13.75
CA ARG A 199 11.56 2.64 -12.36
C ARG A 199 10.81 3.54 -11.38
N LEU A 200 10.89 4.86 -11.56
CA LEU A 200 10.24 5.83 -10.67
C LEU A 200 8.72 5.80 -10.81
N ILE A 201 8.20 5.80 -12.04
CA ILE A 201 6.76 5.75 -12.28
C ILE A 201 6.17 4.42 -11.84
N GLY A 202 6.88 3.31 -12.07
CA GLY A 202 6.48 1.99 -11.59
C GLY A 202 6.40 1.92 -10.07
N LYS A 203 7.39 2.49 -9.36
CA LYS A 203 7.37 2.59 -7.89
C LYS A 203 6.19 3.46 -7.42
N LEU A 204 5.93 4.60 -8.04
CA LEU A 204 4.81 5.47 -7.68
C LEU A 204 3.47 4.75 -7.83
N PHE A 205 3.24 4.06 -8.96
CA PHE A 205 2.03 3.26 -9.16
C PHE A 205 1.87 2.18 -8.11
N PHE A 206 2.96 1.48 -7.80
CA PHE A 206 2.97 0.44 -6.80
C PHE A 206 2.63 0.98 -5.42
N ASP A 207 3.29 2.05 -4.98
CA ASP A 207 3.09 2.64 -3.65
C ASP A 207 1.67 3.17 -3.48
N LEU A 208 1.13 3.90 -4.46
CA LEU A 208 -0.24 4.43 -4.43
C LEU A 208 -1.29 3.31 -4.37
N ASN A 209 -1.17 2.28 -5.22
CA ASN A 209 -2.09 1.13 -5.16
C ASN A 209 -1.96 0.36 -3.83
N THR A 210 -0.76 0.28 -3.28
CA THR A 210 -0.50 -0.38 -1.99
C THR A 210 -1.18 0.37 -0.84
N VAL A 211 -1.12 1.71 -0.82
CA VAL A 211 -1.81 2.52 0.18
C VAL A 211 -3.32 2.30 0.08
N ILE A 212 -3.89 2.46 -1.12
CA ILE A 212 -5.33 2.26 -1.35
C ILE A 212 -5.77 0.88 -0.88
N PHE A 213 -5.04 -0.17 -1.27
CA PHE A 213 -5.36 -1.54 -0.87
C PHE A 213 -5.35 -1.73 0.65
N ARG A 214 -4.30 -1.25 1.32
CA ARG A 214 -4.17 -1.41 2.79
C ARG A 214 -5.26 -0.65 3.54
N GLU A 215 -5.58 0.54 3.11
CA GLU A 215 -6.64 1.33 3.72
C GLU A 215 -8.01 0.68 3.53
N GLU A 216 -8.33 0.29 2.30
CA GLU A 216 -9.66 -0.23 1.96
C GLU A 216 -9.90 -1.68 2.37
N GLN A 217 -8.85 -2.49 2.51
CA GLN A 217 -9.01 -3.91 2.85
C GLN A 217 -8.68 -4.22 4.32
N ILE A 218 -7.94 -3.35 5.01
CA ILE A 218 -7.40 -3.68 6.33
C ILE A 218 -7.73 -2.61 7.36
N LEU A 219 -7.48 -1.32 7.06
CA LEU A 219 -7.54 -0.26 8.06
C LEU A 219 -8.96 0.29 8.30
N ILE A 220 -9.70 0.55 7.21
CA ILE A 220 -11.02 1.21 7.27
C ILE A 220 -12.17 0.23 7.57
N PRO A 221 -12.15 -1.04 7.14
CA PRO A 221 -13.20 -2.01 7.48
C PRO A 221 -13.20 -2.37 8.95
#